data_bb9dcb9c526a5d9d0dce36cb5f91264c
#
_entry.id   bb9dcb9c526a5d9d0dce36cb5f91264c
#
_cell.length_a   1.000
_cell.length_b   1.000
_cell.length_c   1.000
_cell.angle_alpha   90.00
_cell.angle_beta   90.00
_cell.angle_gamma   90.00
#
_symmetry.space_group_name_H-M   'P 1'
#
loop_
_entity.id
_entity.type
_entity.pdbx_description
1 polymer ?
#
loop_
_entity_poly.entity_id
_entity_poly.type
_entity_poly.pdbx_seq_one_letter_code
_entity_poly.pdbx_strand_id
1 'polypeptide(L)'
;MIDTSAFQGKKAVYYTLGCKLNFSETSTFGKLLSEMGVTTAAKGEHADICLVNTCSVTEMADHKCRQAIHRLVRENPGSFVVVTGCYAQLESETVSKMNGVDLVLGSNEKANLIQYLSEAWSEPREGHLHRFHHVKTKDIKSFQPSCSRGNRTRYFLKVQDGCNYFCTYCTIPYARGFSRNPSIASLVEQAEQAAREGGKEIVLTGVNIGDFGETTGESFIDLVKALDGVKGISRFRISSLEPDLIGDDLIEFCAKSRAFMPHFHIPLQSGSDEVLKLMHRRYDRNLFAHKIHLIKKVMPEAFIGVDVMVGCRGERPEYFEDCFNFIDSLPVTQLHVFPYSERPGTSALAIKYKVTDRDKKARTHRLLKLSDEKTQAFYAAHIGQETEVLFEKATVGKAMHGFTRNYIRVELPPQLARAEYDNRLMRVRLGGFNFDKSALKAELI
;
A
#
# COMPACT_ATOMS: atom_id res chain seq x y z
N MET A 1 -1.91 26.26 -22.81
CA MET A 1 -0.94 26.06 -21.69
C MET A 1 -1.66 26.48 -20.42
N ILE A 2 -1.55 25.67 -19.37
CA ILE A 2 -2.11 26.01 -18.04
C ILE A 2 -1.22 27.12 -17.47
N ASP A 3 -1.82 28.23 -17.03
CA ASP A 3 -1.06 29.28 -16.34
C ASP A 3 -0.70 28.79 -14.92
N THR A 4 0.57 28.54 -14.71
CA THR A 4 1.10 28.07 -13.43
C THR A 4 1.75 29.18 -12.60
N SER A 5 1.75 30.41 -13.10
CA SER A 5 2.42 31.55 -12.44
C SER A 5 1.87 31.86 -11.05
N ALA A 6 0.56 31.63 -10.84
CA ALA A 6 -0.11 31.82 -9.55
C ALA A 6 0.37 30.88 -8.44
N PHE A 7 1.10 29.81 -8.78
CA PHE A 7 1.60 28.81 -7.82
C PHE A 7 3.06 29.03 -7.41
N GLN A 8 3.78 29.93 -8.09
CA GLN A 8 5.17 30.23 -7.79
C GLN A 8 5.33 30.73 -6.35
N GLY A 9 6.23 30.09 -5.59
CA GLY A 9 6.52 30.43 -4.19
C GLY A 9 5.46 30.01 -3.19
N LYS A 10 4.36 29.35 -3.62
CA LYS A 10 3.34 28.80 -2.73
C LYS A 10 3.86 27.58 -1.96
N LYS A 11 3.24 27.29 -0.80
CA LYS A 11 3.58 26.16 0.05
C LYS A 11 2.42 25.17 0.11
N ALA A 12 2.76 23.89 0.03
CA ALA A 12 1.77 22.82 0.15
C ALA A 12 2.06 21.86 1.31
N VAL A 13 1.01 21.39 1.95
CA VAL A 13 1.05 20.27 2.88
C VAL A 13 0.29 19.08 2.29
N TYR A 14 0.86 17.89 2.45
CA TYR A 14 0.31 16.65 1.93
C TYR A 14 -0.07 15.73 3.08
N TYR A 15 -1.29 15.23 3.06
CA TYR A 15 -1.75 14.25 4.04
C TYR A 15 -2.31 13.02 3.35
N THR A 16 -1.68 11.87 3.60
CA THR A 16 -2.06 10.60 2.97
C THR A 16 -2.61 9.64 4.00
N LEU A 17 -3.80 9.14 3.73
CA LEU A 17 -4.43 8.05 4.46
C LEU A 17 -4.50 6.79 3.58
N GLY A 18 -4.38 5.63 4.19
CA GLY A 18 -4.58 4.34 3.54
C GLY A 18 -3.30 3.62 3.10
N CYS A 19 -3.26 3.15 1.86
CA CYS A 19 -2.30 2.16 1.40
C CYS A 19 -1.05 2.76 0.71
N LYS A 20 -0.11 1.87 0.34
CA LYS A 20 1.10 2.21 -0.42
C LYS A 20 0.77 2.92 -1.75
N LEU A 21 -0.35 2.54 -2.38
CA LEU A 21 -0.83 3.14 -3.62
C LEU A 21 -1.21 4.62 -3.42
N ASN A 22 -1.97 4.95 -2.38
CA ASN A 22 -2.28 6.34 -2.06
C ASN A 22 -1.01 7.14 -1.76
N PHE A 23 -0.04 6.54 -1.07
CA PHE A 23 1.24 7.19 -0.81
C PHE A 23 2.00 7.50 -2.10
N SER A 24 2.10 6.54 -3.01
CA SER A 24 2.74 6.74 -4.32
C SER A 24 2.06 7.88 -5.10
N GLU A 25 0.73 7.87 -5.17
CA GLU A 25 -0.06 8.91 -5.83
C GLU A 25 0.19 10.30 -5.21
N THR A 26 0.16 10.43 -3.88
CA THR A 26 0.43 11.71 -3.20
C THR A 26 1.84 12.22 -3.45
N SER A 27 2.82 11.32 -3.48
CA SER A 27 4.20 11.70 -3.79
C SER A 27 4.34 12.23 -5.21
N THR A 28 3.58 11.66 -6.17
CA THR A 28 3.52 12.16 -7.55
C THR A 28 2.86 13.53 -7.62
N PHE A 29 1.78 13.76 -6.88
CA PHE A 29 1.17 15.10 -6.77
C PHE A 29 2.15 16.14 -6.24
N GLY A 30 2.93 15.76 -5.21
CA GLY A 30 3.98 16.62 -4.67
C GLY A 30 5.05 16.98 -5.71
N LYS A 31 5.47 16.03 -6.55
CA LYS A 31 6.39 16.27 -7.66
C LYS A 31 5.80 17.24 -8.69
N LEU A 32 4.57 16.97 -9.14
CA LEU A 32 3.88 17.85 -10.11
C LEU A 32 3.73 19.28 -9.59
N LEU A 33 3.34 19.48 -8.33
CA LEU A 33 3.24 20.80 -7.71
C LEU A 33 4.62 21.46 -7.58
N SER A 34 5.66 20.69 -7.27
CA SER A 34 7.04 21.21 -7.20
C SER A 34 7.54 21.71 -8.55
N GLU A 35 7.19 21.05 -9.65
CA GLU A 35 7.48 21.49 -11.03
C GLU A 35 6.80 22.82 -11.38
N MET A 36 5.71 23.17 -10.66
CA MET A 36 5.02 24.47 -10.77
C MET A 36 5.59 25.54 -9.80
N GLY A 37 6.66 25.24 -9.07
CA GLY A 37 7.27 26.15 -8.11
C GLY A 37 6.65 26.13 -6.71
N VAL A 38 5.78 25.15 -6.40
CA VAL A 38 5.22 24.95 -5.05
C VAL A 38 6.23 24.19 -4.19
N THR A 39 6.50 24.69 -2.99
CA THR A 39 7.39 24.03 -2.03
C THR A 39 6.59 23.28 -0.94
N THR A 40 7.18 22.26 -0.33
CA THR A 40 6.53 21.59 0.81
C THR A 40 6.69 22.44 2.07
N ALA A 41 5.58 22.74 2.74
CA ALA A 41 5.60 23.46 4.01
C ALA A 41 6.33 22.66 5.10
N ALA A 42 7.15 23.32 5.89
CA ALA A 42 7.80 22.73 7.06
C ALA A 42 6.76 22.42 8.17
N LYS A 43 7.14 21.58 9.13
CA LYS A 43 6.24 21.26 10.24
C LYS A 43 5.90 22.51 11.06
N GLY A 44 4.60 22.83 11.14
CA GLY A 44 4.10 24.03 11.86
C GLY A 44 4.12 25.31 11.02
N GLU A 45 4.56 25.24 9.77
CA GLU A 45 4.48 26.34 8.83
C GLU A 45 3.11 26.35 8.14
N HIS A 46 2.58 27.54 7.86
CA HIS A 46 1.33 27.70 7.11
C HIS A 46 1.49 27.23 5.67
N ALA A 47 0.50 26.51 5.16
CA ALA A 47 0.45 26.07 3.78
C ALA A 47 -0.65 26.82 3.01
N ASP A 48 -0.34 27.24 1.77
CA ASP A 48 -1.33 27.82 0.85
C ASP A 48 -2.24 26.75 0.26
N ILE A 49 -1.72 25.50 0.12
CA ILE A 49 -2.43 24.37 -0.47
C ILE A 49 -2.39 23.19 0.50
N CYS A 50 -3.56 22.63 0.83
CA CYS A 50 -3.67 21.39 1.60
C CYS A 50 -4.19 20.28 0.69
N LEU A 51 -3.41 19.22 0.44
CA LEU A 51 -3.83 18.08 -0.35
C LEU A 51 -4.01 16.86 0.53
N VAL A 52 -5.25 16.31 0.54
CA VAL A 52 -5.62 15.14 1.33
C VAL A 52 -5.97 13.98 0.40
N ASN A 53 -5.17 12.91 0.43
CA ASN A 53 -5.47 11.67 -0.28
C ASN A 53 -6.10 10.66 0.70
N THR A 54 -7.35 10.31 0.46
CA THR A 54 -8.26 9.63 1.39
C THR A 54 -8.39 8.14 1.15
N CYS A 55 -8.76 7.41 2.19
CA CYS A 55 -9.01 5.97 2.18
C CYS A 55 -10.44 5.67 2.63
N SER A 56 -11.05 4.59 2.14
CA SER A 56 -12.41 4.17 2.48
C SER A 56 -12.56 2.64 2.64
N VAL A 57 -11.48 1.95 3.04
CA VAL A 57 -11.55 0.48 3.23
C VAL A 57 -12.28 0.08 4.51
N THR A 58 -12.37 0.97 5.50
CA THR A 58 -13.11 0.76 6.75
C THR A 58 -13.84 2.04 7.16
N GLU A 59 -14.89 1.91 7.98
CA GLU A 59 -15.58 3.07 8.58
C GLU A 59 -14.63 3.94 9.41
N MET A 60 -13.72 3.31 10.14
CA MET A 60 -12.68 4.02 10.89
C MET A 60 -11.74 4.82 9.97
N ALA A 61 -11.47 4.34 8.75
CA ALA A 61 -10.68 5.08 7.77
C ALA A 61 -11.45 6.34 7.31
N ASP A 62 -12.76 6.25 7.05
CA ASP A 62 -13.60 7.41 6.70
C ASP A 62 -13.62 8.44 7.84
N HIS A 63 -13.78 7.98 9.08
CA HIS A 63 -13.72 8.85 10.25
C HIS A 63 -12.36 9.58 10.37
N LYS A 64 -11.25 8.87 10.20
CA LYS A 64 -9.91 9.47 10.18
C LYS A 64 -9.74 10.47 9.04
N CYS A 65 -10.34 10.22 7.87
CA CYS A 65 -10.32 11.16 6.76
C CYS A 65 -11.01 12.47 7.12
N ARG A 66 -12.23 12.41 7.67
CA ARG A 66 -12.95 13.61 8.14
C ARG A 66 -12.15 14.38 9.20
N GLN A 67 -11.59 13.68 10.18
CA GLN A 67 -10.76 14.32 11.21
C GLN A 67 -9.53 15.01 10.60
N ALA A 68 -8.86 14.37 9.64
CA ALA A 68 -7.69 14.93 8.99
C ALA A 68 -8.03 16.19 8.19
N ILE A 69 -9.13 16.19 7.44
CA ILE A 69 -9.62 17.35 6.69
C ILE A 69 -9.89 18.52 7.66
N HIS A 70 -10.70 18.31 8.68
CA HIS A 70 -11.02 19.36 9.66
C HIS A 70 -9.77 19.90 10.38
N ARG A 71 -8.81 19.02 10.69
CA ARG A 71 -7.57 19.44 11.31
C ARG A 71 -6.76 20.35 10.37
N LEU A 72 -6.57 19.95 9.11
CA LEU A 72 -5.78 20.72 8.16
C LEU A 72 -6.39 22.09 7.86
N VAL A 73 -7.70 22.16 7.71
CA VAL A 73 -8.44 23.44 7.55
C VAL A 73 -8.19 24.36 8.75
N ARG A 74 -8.25 23.82 9.97
CA ARG A 74 -8.02 24.62 11.20
C ARG A 74 -6.56 25.06 11.36
N GLU A 75 -5.61 24.18 11.01
CA GLU A 75 -4.18 24.46 11.10
C GLU A 75 -3.68 25.42 10.01
N ASN A 76 -4.40 25.51 8.88
CA ASN A 76 -4.04 26.34 7.73
C ASN A 76 -5.25 27.21 7.29
N PRO A 77 -5.67 28.18 8.09
CA PRO A 77 -6.82 29.03 7.74
C PRO A 77 -6.57 29.81 6.43
N GLY A 78 -7.54 29.77 5.53
CA GLY A 78 -7.44 30.42 4.22
C GLY A 78 -6.66 29.64 3.16
N SER A 79 -6.15 28.44 3.47
CA SER A 79 -5.54 27.55 2.46
C SER A 79 -6.56 27.04 1.46
N PHE A 80 -6.08 26.61 0.30
CA PHE A 80 -6.88 25.91 -0.70
C PHE A 80 -6.84 24.41 -0.42
N VAL A 81 -7.98 23.81 -0.08
CA VAL A 81 -8.06 22.40 0.37
C VAL A 81 -8.58 21.52 -0.75
N VAL A 82 -7.72 20.62 -1.22
CA VAL A 82 -8.02 19.60 -2.23
C VAL A 82 -8.13 18.24 -1.55
N VAL A 83 -9.24 17.55 -1.79
CA VAL A 83 -9.48 16.19 -1.28
C VAL A 83 -9.62 15.22 -2.45
N THR A 84 -8.89 14.13 -2.42
CA THR A 84 -8.95 13.06 -3.43
C THR A 84 -8.88 11.67 -2.77
N GLY A 85 -8.93 10.60 -3.57
CA GLY A 85 -8.80 9.22 -3.10
C GLY A 85 -10.11 8.49 -2.97
N CYS A 86 -10.09 7.32 -2.32
CA CYS A 86 -11.23 6.39 -2.31
C CYS A 86 -12.47 6.97 -1.59
N TYR A 87 -12.28 7.65 -0.46
CA TYR A 87 -13.39 8.28 0.25
C TYR A 87 -13.97 9.47 -0.54
N ALA A 88 -13.11 10.28 -1.16
CA ALA A 88 -13.53 11.36 -2.04
C ALA A 88 -14.34 10.86 -3.26
N GLN A 89 -14.01 9.69 -3.81
CA GLN A 89 -14.77 9.08 -4.90
C GLN A 89 -16.15 8.59 -4.46
N LEU A 90 -16.22 7.90 -3.32
CA LEU A 90 -17.46 7.27 -2.85
C LEU A 90 -18.44 8.28 -2.23
N GLU A 91 -17.94 9.33 -1.60
CA GLU A 91 -18.68 10.32 -0.83
C GLU A 91 -18.39 11.76 -1.29
N SER A 92 -18.21 11.95 -2.60
CA SER A 92 -17.77 13.22 -3.18
C SER A 92 -18.64 14.41 -2.77
N GLU A 93 -19.96 14.25 -2.79
CA GLU A 93 -20.90 15.29 -2.38
C GLU A 93 -20.82 15.59 -0.87
N THR A 94 -20.72 14.56 -0.03
CA THR A 94 -20.56 14.71 1.42
C THR A 94 -19.26 15.44 1.75
N VAL A 95 -18.17 15.07 1.08
CA VAL A 95 -16.84 15.67 1.29
C VAL A 95 -16.81 17.12 0.80
N SER A 96 -17.44 17.42 -0.34
CA SER A 96 -17.47 18.79 -0.88
C SER A 96 -18.24 19.79 0.01
N LYS A 97 -19.20 19.29 0.81
CA LYS A 97 -19.95 20.10 1.77
C LYS A 97 -19.23 20.30 3.11
N MET A 98 -18.06 19.69 3.30
CA MET A 98 -17.27 19.91 4.51
C MET A 98 -16.68 21.32 4.52
N ASN A 99 -16.83 22.02 5.66
CA ASN A 99 -16.34 23.38 5.79
C ASN A 99 -14.82 23.47 5.51
N GLY A 100 -14.46 24.40 4.62
CA GLY A 100 -13.08 24.66 4.22
C GLY A 100 -12.53 23.73 3.12
N VAL A 101 -13.35 22.84 2.54
CA VAL A 101 -12.97 22.05 1.35
C VAL A 101 -13.33 22.86 0.10
N ASP A 102 -12.33 23.13 -0.76
CA ASP A 102 -12.47 23.90 -1.99
C ASP A 102 -12.70 23.02 -3.21
N LEU A 103 -12.04 21.84 -3.27
CA LEU A 103 -12.04 20.98 -4.45
C LEU A 103 -12.01 19.49 -4.04
N VAL A 104 -12.90 18.70 -4.63
CA VAL A 104 -12.92 17.24 -4.48
C VAL A 104 -12.72 16.58 -5.83
N LEU A 105 -11.73 15.69 -5.92
CA LEU A 105 -11.39 14.96 -7.15
C LEU A 105 -11.56 13.46 -6.96
N GLY A 106 -12.37 12.84 -7.80
CA GLY A 106 -12.55 11.40 -7.86
C GLY A 106 -11.32 10.65 -8.41
N SER A 107 -11.47 9.34 -8.52
CA SER A 107 -10.38 8.45 -8.95
C SER A 107 -9.99 8.62 -10.42
N ASN A 108 -10.91 9.09 -11.27
CA ASN A 108 -10.62 9.37 -12.68
C ASN A 108 -9.98 10.75 -12.86
N GLU A 109 -10.48 11.74 -12.13
CA GLU A 109 -10.14 13.15 -12.26
C GLU A 109 -8.78 13.50 -11.65
N LYS A 110 -8.34 12.76 -10.64
CA LYS A 110 -7.03 12.95 -9.98
C LYS A 110 -5.85 12.94 -10.95
N ALA A 111 -5.97 12.28 -12.11
CA ALA A 111 -4.93 12.29 -13.13
C ALA A 111 -4.71 13.69 -13.72
N ASN A 112 -5.74 14.54 -13.69
CA ASN A 112 -5.71 15.92 -14.18
C ASN A 112 -5.73 16.93 -13.02
N LEU A 113 -5.15 16.58 -11.86
CA LEU A 113 -5.11 17.42 -10.66
C LEU A 113 -4.71 18.85 -10.95
N ILE A 114 -3.65 19.06 -11.74
CA ILE A 114 -3.10 20.39 -12.01
C ILE A 114 -4.11 21.25 -12.78
N GLN A 115 -4.78 20.66 -13.76
CA GLN A 115 -5.81 21.36 -14.53
C GLN A 115 -6.95 21.83 -13.61
N TYR A 116 -7.56 20.91 -12.88
CA TYR A 116 -8.67 21.23 -11.98
C TYR A 116 -8.28 22.23 -10.87
N LEU A 117 -7.07 22.08 -10.34
CA LEU A 117 -6.54 23.01 -9.34
C LEU A 117 -6.38 24.41 -9.93
N SER A 118 -5.82 24.54 -11.14
CA SER A 118 -5.61 25.84 -11.78
C SER A 118 -6.92 26.52 -12.13
N GLU A 119 -7.89 25.77 -12.65
CA GLU A 119 -9.24 26.26 -12.95
C GLU A 119 -9.93 26.77 -11.67
N ALA A 120 -9.92 25.96 -10.61
CA ALA A 120 -10.57 26.30 -9.36
C ALA A 120 -9.85 27.41 -8.57
N TRP A 121 -8.52 27.56 -8.75
CA TRP A 121 -7.73 28.59 -8.09
C TRP A 121 -8.04 30.00 -8.62
N SER A 122 -8.34 30.13 -9.90
CA SER A 122 -8.61 31.42 -10.57
C SER A 122 -10.01 31.97 -10.31
N GLU A 123 -10.92 31.18 -9.71
CA GLU A 123 -12.29 31.60 -9.44
C GLU A 123 -12.45 32.23 -8.04
N PRO A 124 -13.39 33.20 -7.88
CA PRO A 124 -13.68 33.80 -6.58
C PRO A 124 -14.07 32.73 -5.55
N ARG A 125 -13.55 32.86 -4.32
CA ARG A 125 -13.88 31.97 -3.19
C ARG A 125 -15.15 32.40 -2.43
N GLU A 126 -15.89 33.39 -2.92
CA GLU A 126 -17.14 33.86 -2.30
C GLU A 126 -18.25 32.81 -2.41
N GLY A 127 -18.68 32.32 -1.23
CA GLY A 127 -19.65 31.24 -1.08
C GLY A 127 -19.04 29.92 -1.50
N HIS A 128 -18.57 29.13 -0.53
CA HIS A 128 -18.00 27.79 -0.74
C HIS A 128 -18.75 27.02 -1.84
N LEU A 129 -18.28 27.17 -3.08
CA LEU A 129 -18.79 26.38 -4.17
C LEU A 129 -18.32 24.96 -3.91
N HIS A 130 -19.28 24.08 -3.57
CA HIS A 130 -19.04 22.65 -3.33
C HIS A 130 -18.59 21.98 -4.63
N ARG A 131 -17.34 22.25 -5.02
CA ARG A 131 -16.77 21.73 -6.27
C ARG A 131 -16.35 20.30 -6.09
N PHE A 132 -16.99 19.44 -6.81
CA PHE A 132 -16.51 18.06 -6.93
C PHE A 132 -16.60 17.58 -8.36
N HIS A 133 -15.57 16.85 -8.76
CA HIS A 133 -15.51 16.20 -10.05
C HIS A 133 -15.32 14.70 -9.81
N HIS A 134 -16.26 13.92 -10.28
CA HIS A 134 -16.15 12.47 -10.27
C HIS A 134 -17.01 11.88 -11.40
N VAL A 135 -16.61 10.71 -11.87
CA VAL A 135 -17.40 9.91 -12.80
C VAL A 135 -17.94 8.67 -12.11
N LYS A 136 -18.97 8.06 -12.69
CA LYS A 136 -19.48 6.76 -12.22
C LYS A 136 -18.38 5.70 -12.32
N THR A 137 -18.42 4.70 -11.45
CA THR A 137 -17.45 3.60 -11.37
C THR A 137 -17.08 3.00 -12.74
N LYS A 138 -18.06 2.76 -13.61
CA LYS A 138 -17.86 2.17 -14.95
C LYS A 138 -17.09 3.08 -15.92
N ASP A 139 -17.06 4.38 -15.64
CA ASP A 139 -16.43 5.41 -16.46
C ASP A 139 -15.04 5.81 -15.95
N ILE A 140 -14.56 5.18 -14.86
CA ILE A 140 -13.20 5.37 -14.35
C ILE A 140 -12.22 4.64 -15.27
N LYS A 141 -11.57 5.35 -16.18
CA LYS A 141 -10.66 4.81 -17.21
C LYS A 141 -9.24 5.34 -17.12
N SER A 142 -9.03 6.50 -16.49
CA SER A 142 -7.71 7.09 -16.40
C SER A 142 -6.77 6.25 -15.54
N PHE A 143 -5.53 6.12 -15.98
CA PHE A 143 -4.43 5.59 -15.18
C PHE A 143 -3.43 6.70 -14.93
N GLN A 144 -3.20 7.03 -13.67
CA GLN A 144 -2.17 7.99 -13.31
C GLN A 144 -0.87 7.23 -13.01
N PRO A 145 0.18 7.38 -13.83
CA PRO A 145 1.49 6.82 -13.55
C PRO A 145 2.04 7.35 -12.23
N SER A 146 2.73 6.50 -11.51
CA SER A 146 3.39 6.88 -10.26
C SER A 146 4.55 5.97 -9.97
N CYS A 147 5.75 6.56 -9.91
CA CYS A 147 6.95 5.91 -9.38
C CYS A 147 7.67 6.94 -8.49
N SER A 148 7.54 6.81 -7.18
CA SER A 148 8.03 7.84 -6.28
C SER A 148 8.38 7.26 -4.92
N ARG A 149 9.34 7.89 -4.24
CA ARG A 149 9.71 7.56 -2.85
C ARG A 149 9.21 8.59 -1.83
N GLY A 150 8.86 9.80 -2.27
CA GLY A 150 8.56 10.91 -1.39
C GLY A 150 9.69 11.13 -0.37
N ASN A 151 9.37 11.10 0.92
CA ASN A 151 10.34 11.17 2.03
C ASN A 151 10.84 9.80 2.52
N ARG A 152 10.55 8.71 1.79
CA ARG A 152 10.98 7.34 2.12
C ARG A 152 12.23 6.95 1.34
N THR A 153 12.88 5.88 1.77
CA THR A 153 14.04 5.31 1.08
C THR A 153 13.64 4.50 -0.16
N ARG A 154 12.57 3.70 -0.03
CA ARG A 154 12.08 2.83 -1.11
C ARG A 154 11.15 3.57 -2.06
N TYR A 155 11.25 3.27 -3.37
CA TYR A 155 10.31 3.71 -4.38
C TYR A 155 9.06 2.81 -4.43
N PHE A 156 7.94 3.40 -4.79
CA PHE A 156 6.68 2.69 -5.02
C PHE A 156 6.27 2.92 -6.46
N LEU A 157 6.31 1.85 -7.26
CA LEU A 157 5.91 1.85 -8.67
C LEU A 157 4.47 1.34 -8.77
N LYS A 158 3.56 2.20 -9.21
CA LYS A 158 2.17 1.84 -9.47
C LYS A 158 2.10 1.10 -10.80
N VAL A 159 1.84 -0.22 -10.75
CA VAL A 159 1.76 -1.08 -11.93
C VAL A 159 0.33 -1.35 -12.38
N GLN A 160 -0.66 -1.20 -11.48
CA GLN A 160 -2.05 -1.53 -11.74
C GLN A 160 -2.98 -0.68 -10.85
N ASP A 161 -4.22 -0.43 -11.28
CA ASP A 161 -5.28 0.22 -10.51
C ASP A 161 -6.65 -0.40 -10.80
N GLY A 162 -7.61 -0.27 -9.86
CA GLY A 162 -8.92 -0.90 -9.95
C GLY A 162 -8.89 -2.40 -9.66
N CYS A 163 -10.07 -3.08 -9.70
CA CYS A 163 -10.16 -4.51 -9.42
C CYS A 163 -11.44 -5.10 -10.03
N ASN A 164 -11.34 -6.29 -10.62
CA ASN A 164 -12.45 -7.03 -11.24
C ASN A 164 -13.05 -8.13 -10.34
N TYR A 165 -12.64 -8.21 -9.05
CA TYR A 165 -13.07 -9.32 -8.18
C TYR A 165 -14.44 -9.11 -7.56
N PHE A 166 -14.80 -7.91 -7.19
CA PHE A 166 -16.07 -7.61 -6.52
C PHE A 166 -16.37 -8.52 -5.32
N CYS A 167 -15.34 -8.75 -4.48
CA CYS A 167 -15.53 -9.50 -3.24
C CYS A 167 -16.66 -8.88 -2.40
N THR A 168 -17.47 -9.72 -1.75
CA THR A 168 -18.73 -9.32 -1.11
C THR A 168 -18.59 -8.18 -0.08
N TYR A 169 -17.43 -8.05 0.54
CA TYR A 169 -17.11 -7.07 1.58
C TYR A 169 -16.42 -5.80 1.06
N CYS A 170 -16.01 -5.76 -0.22
CA CYS A 170 -15.04 -4.79 -0.72
C CYS A 170 -15.70 -3.62 -1.44
N THR A 171 -15.28 -2.39 -1.09
CA THR A 171 -15.72 -1.16 -1.75
C THR A 171 -14.75 -0.66 -2.82
N ILE A 172 -13.60 -1.29 -2.97
CA ILE A 172 -12.52 -0.81 -3.85
C ILE A 172 -12.93 -0.79 -5.33
N PRO A 173 -13.62 -1.78 -5.90
CA PRO A 173 -14.10 -1.69 -7.28
C PRO A 173 -14.98 -0.45 -7.51
N TYR A 174 -15.80 -0.08 -6.54
CA TYR A 174 -16.66 1.10 -6.62
C TYR A 174 -15.88 2.42 -6.48
N ALA A 175 -14.78 2.41 -5.72
CA ALA A 175 -13.95 3.59 -5.51
C ALA A 175 -12.92 3.81 -6.63
N ARG A 176 -12.42 2.72 -7.23
CA ARG A 176 -11.29 2.79 -8.16
C ARG A 176 -11.59 2.28 -9.57
N GLY A 177 -12.79 1.73 -9.79
CA GLY A 177 -13.21 1.17 -11.07
C GLY A 177 -12.62 -0.20 -11.37
N PHE A 178 -12.75 -0.60 -12.64
CA PHE A 178 -12.23 -1.86 -13.16
C PHE A 178 -10.69 -1.87 -13.23
N SER A 179 -10.12 -3.07 -13.28
CA SER A 179 -8.67 -3.28 -13.40
C SER A 179 -8.13 -2.63 -14.68
N ARG A 180 -7.02 -1.93 -14.55
CA ARG A 180 -6.32 -1.28 -15.66
C ARG A 180 -4.85 -1.09 -15.34
N ASN A 181 -4.02 -1.07 -16.37
CA ASN A 181 -2.57 -0.97 -16.25
C ASN A 181 -1.98 -0.21 -17.45
N PRO A 182 -0.80 0.40 -17.32
CA PRO A 182 -0.01 0.91 -18.42
C PRO A 182 0.78 -0.23 -19.08
N SER A 183 1.47 0.08 -20.20
CA SER A 183 2.36 -0.89 -20.85
C SER A 183 3.60 -1.21 -20.01
N ILE A 184 4.17 -2.39 -20.23
CA ILE A 184 5.45 -2.80 -19.63
C ILE A 184 6.56 -1.78 -19.96
N ALA A 185 6.63 -1.32 -21.19
CA ALA A 185 7.63 -0.34 -21.63
C ALA A 185 7.59 0.94 -20.77
N SER A 186 6.39 1.48 -20.49
CA SER A 186 6.22 2.66 -19.64
C SER A 186 6.64 2.42 -18.18
N LEU A 187 6.41 1.21 -17.65
CA LEU A 187 6.82 0.85 -16.29
C LEU A 187 8.33 0.64 -16.17
N VAL A 188 8.96 0.07 -17.19
CA VAL A 188 10.43 -0.06 -17.27
C VAL A 188 11.08 1.32 -17.29
N GLU A 189 10.59 2.27 -18.12
CA GLU A 189 11.10 3.63 -18.16
C GLU A 189 11.02 4.34 -16.80
N GLN A 190 9.91 4.18 -16.07
CA GLN A 190 9.75 4.72 -14.73
C GLN A 190 10.73 4.07 -13.72
N ALA A 191 10.98 2.77 -13.83
CA ALA A 191 11.94 2.07 -12.99
C ALA A 191 13.39 2.51 -13.30
N GLU A 192 13.73 2.73 -14.57
CA GLU A 192 15.01 3.29 -14.97
C GLU A 192 15.21 4.73 -14.49
N GLN A 193 14.14 5.53 -14.50
CA GLN A 193 14.20 6.88 -13.93
C GLN A 193 14.47 6.82 -12.42
N ALA A 194 13.80 5.94 -11.68
CA ALA A 194 14.09 5.73 -10.26
C ALA A 194 15.54 5.27 -10.02
N ALA A 195 16.11 4.45 -10.93
CA ALA A 195 17.53 4.05 -10.88
C ALA A 195 18.46 5.25 -11.08
N ARG A 196 18.18 6.12 -12.08
CA ARG A 196 18.94 7.37 -12.32
C ARG A 196 18.90 8.32 -11.11
N GLU A 197 17.79 8.34 -10.38
CA GLU A 197 17.63 9.10 -9.13
C GLU A 197 18.30 8.43 -7.91
N GLY A 198 19.02 7.33 -8.12
CA GLY A 198 19.78 6.60 -7.09
C GLY A 198 18.94 5.61 -6.26
N GLY A 199 17.72 5.30 -6.69
CA GLY A 199 16.88 4.28 -6.04
C GLY A 199 17.57 2.91 -6.01
N LYS A 200 17.42 2.20 -4.89
CA LYS A 200 17.98 0.84 -4.71
C LYS A 200 16.90 -0.23 -4.66
N GLU A 201 15.73 0.11 -4.13
CA GLU A 201 14.62 -0.82 -3.99
C GLU A 201 13.32 -0.19 -4.52
N ILE A 202 12.60 -0.94 -5.37
CA ILE A 202 11.27 -0.58 -5.88
C ILE A 202 10.25 -1.62 -5.38
N VAL A 203 9.15 -1.14 -4.81
CA VAL A 203 8.00 -1.95 -4.43
C VAL A 203 6.92 -1.80 -5.51
N LEU A 204 6.58 -2.88 -6.19
CA LEU A 204 5.45 -2.90 -7.13
C LEU A 204 4.17 -2.74 -6.33
N THR A 205 3.32 -1.79 -6.70
CA THR A 205 2.08 -1.51 -5.97
C THR A 205 0.89 -1.35 -6.91
N GLY A 206 -0.27 -1.73 -6.41
CA GLY A 206 -1.55 -1.65 -7.11
C GLY A 206 -2.67 -2.05 -6.17
N VAL A 207 -3.83 -2.29 -6.71
CA VAL A 207 -5.01 -2.81 -6.00
C VAL A 207 -5.01 -4.33 -6.05
N ASN A 208 -4.95 -4.89 -7.26
CA ASN A 208 -4.83 -6.31 -7.55
C ASN A 208 -3.80 -6.47 -8.68
N ILE A 209 -2.52 -6.48 -8.31
CA ILE A 209 -1.44 -6.43 -9.30
C ILE A 209 -1.38 -7.65 -10.21
N GLY A 210 -1.97 -8.79 -9.80
CA GLY A 210 -2.10 -9.98 -10.63
C GLY A 210 -3.03 -9.82 -11.83
N ASP A 211 -3.99 -8.87 -11.77
CA ASP A 211 -4.83 -8.48 -12.91
C ASP A 211 -4.07 -7.61 -13.95
N PHE A 212 -2.74 -7.49 -13.84
CA PHE A 212 -1.94 -6.78 -14.83
C PHE A 212 -2.09 -7.41 -16.21
N GLY A 213 -2.33 -6.58 -17.23
CA GLY A 213 -2.54 -7.01 -18.60
C GLY A 213 -3.98 -6.85 -19.09
N GLU A 214 -4.96 -6.68 -18.22
CA GLU A 214 -6.38 -6.49 -18.57
C GLU A 214 -6.61 -5.41 -19.63
N THR A 215 -5.77 -4.37 -19.64
CA THR A 215 -5.89 -3.27 -20.61
C THR A 215 -4.97 -3.41 -21.82
N THR A 216 -3.81 -4.04 -21.65
CA THR A 216 -2.73 -4.07 -22.65
C THR A 216 -2.54 -5.43 -23.30
N GLY A 217 -3.11 -6.51 -22.74
CA GLY A 217 -2.90 -7.89 -23.20
C GLY A 217 -1.50 -8.45 -22.82
N GLU A 218 -0.69 -7.71 -22.08
CA GLU A 218 0.59 -8.15 -21.53
C GLU A 218 0.37 -9.02 -20.28
N SER A 219 1.38 -9.71 -19.76
CA SER A 219 1.25 -10.52 -18.55
C SER A 219 2.07 -9.97 -17.37
N PHE A 220 1.64 -10.27 -16.14
CA PHE A 220 2.39 -9.86 -14.95
C PHE A 220 3.78 -10.51 -14.88
N ILE A 221 3.93 -11.76 -15.34
CA ILE A 221 5.24 -12.43 -15.41
C ILE A 221 6.18 -11.75 -16.42
N ASP A 222 5.67 -11.24 -17.55
CA ASP A 222 6.48 -10.51 -18.52
C ASP A 222 6.92 -9.16 -17.97
N LEU A 223 6.07 -8.47 -17.21
CA LEU A 223 6.45 -7.27 -16.46
C LEU A 223 7.60 -7.58 -15.48
N VAL A 224 7.47 -8.65 -14.69
CA VAL A 224 8.49 -9.07 -13.72
C VAL A 224 9.82 -9.38 -14.41
N LYS A 225 9.81 -10.10 -15.52
CA LYS A 225 11.01 -10.37 -16.33
C LYS A 225 11.65 -9.10 -16.88
N ALA A 226 10.86 -8.19 -17.41
CA ALA A 226 11.35 -6.91 -17.95
C ALA A 226 11.98 -6.04 -16.84
N LEU A 227 11.35 -5.95 -15.68
CA LEU A 227 11.88 -5.20 -14.53
C LEU A 227 13.15 -5.82 -13.95
N ASP A 228 13.28 -7.15 -13.97
CA ASP A 228 14.53 -7.83 -13.54
C ASP A 228 15.74 -7.40 -14.37
N GLY A 229 15.52 -7.01 -15.63
CA GLY A 229 16.56 -6.48 -16.54
C GLY A 229 17.01 -5.05 -16.25
N VAL A 230 16.25 -4.27 -15.46
CA VAL A 230 16.55 -2.86 -15.17
C VAL A 230 17.83 -2.73 -14.37
N LYS A 231 18.84 -2.07 -14.96
CA LYS A 231 20.12 -1.80 -14.30
C LYS A 231 20.01 -0.68 -13.27
N GLY A 232 20.79 -0.78 -12.18
CA GLY A 232 20.82 0.24 -11.11
C GLY A 232 19.81 0.01 -9.98
N ILE A 233 18.72 -0.73 -10.22
CA ILE A 233 17.84 -1.22 -9.16
C ILE A 233 18.34 -2.57 -8.68
N SER A 234 18.65 -2.64 -7.40
CA SER A 234 19.17 -3.86 -6.75
C SER A 234 18.04 -4.78 -6.28
N ARG A 235 16.87 -4.23 -5.95
CA ARG A 235 15.77 -4.98 -5.34
C ARG A 235 14.42 -4.55 -5.89
N PHE A 236 13.63 -5.54 -6.27
CA PHE A 236 12.19 -5.40 -6.51
C PHE A 236 11.42 -6.23 -5.48
N ARG A 237 10.30 -5.69 -4.99
CA ARG A 237 9.35 -6.42 -4.14
C ARG A 237 7.97 -6.39 -4.75
N ILE A 238 7.36 -7.56 -4.79
CA ILE A 238 5.96 -7.73 -5.17
C ILE A 238 5.11 -7.40 -3.93
N SER A 239 4.14 -6.50 -4.06
CA SER A 239 3.16 -6.26 -2.99
C SER A 239 2.07 -7.33 -3.01
N SER A 240 0.88 -7.04 -2.50
CA SER A 240 -0.22 -8.00 -2.39
C SER A 240 -0.60 -8.59 -3.76
N LEU A 241 -0.57 -9.92 -3.88
CA LEU A 241 -0.86 -10.67 -5.09
C LEU A 241 -1.82 -11.81 -4.75
N GLU A 242 -2.99 -11.83 -5.41
CA GLU A 242 -4.04 -12.81 -5.15
C GLU A 242 -3.57 -14.24 -5.45
N PRO A 243 -3.90 -15.23 -4.61
CA PRO A 243 -3.40 -16.60 -4.71
C PRO A 243 -3.64 -17.26 -6.08
N ASP A 244 -4.80 -17.03 -6.68
CA ASP A 244 -5.19 -17.56 -7.98
C ASP A 244 -4.51 -16.88 -9.17
N LEU A 245 -3.89 -15.72 -8.94
CA LEU A 245 -3.12 -14.97 -9.94
C LEU A 245 -1.60 -15.17 -9.79
N ILE A 246 -1.16 -15.97 -8.82
CA ILE A 246 0.24 -16.35 -8.68
C ILE A 246 0.50 -17.58 -9.54
N GLY A 247 1.12 -17.41 -10.72
CA GLY A 247 1.61 -18.52 -11.51
C GLY A 247 2.77 -19.26 -10.82
N ASP A 248 2.86 -20.57 -10.97
CA ASP A 248 4.00 -21.34 -10.45
C ASP A 248 5.31 -20.91 -11.14
N ASP A 249 5.24 -20.55 -12.41
CA ASP A 249 6.31 -19.96 -13.23
C ASP A 249 6.82 -18.63 -12.64
N LEU A 250 5.94 -17.79 -12.08
CA LEU A 250 6.32 -16.55 -11.40
C LEU A 250 7.14 -16.86 -10.14
N ILE A 251 6.72 -17.86 -9.35
CA ILE A 251 7.43 -18.28 -8.13
C ILE A 251 8.82 -18.83 -8.50
N GLU A 252 8.91 -19.68 -9.53
CA GLU A 252 10.16 -20.24 -10.01
C GLU A 252 11.09 -19.18 -10.60
N PHE A 253 10.55 -18.19 -11.31
CA PHE A 253 11.32 -17.06 -11.81
C PHE A 253 11.89 -16.23 -10.65
N CYS A 254 11.08 -15.86 -9.67
CA CYS A 254 11.55 -15.10 -8.51
C CYS A 254 12.67 -15.82 -7.74
N ALA A 255 12.61 -17.14 -7.65
CA ALA A 255 13.66 -17.94 -7.00
C ALA A 255 15.03 -17.83 -7.69
N LYS A 256 15.05 -17.59 -9.01
CA LYS A 256 16.26 -17.46 -9.83
C LYS A 256 16.62 -16.01 -10.16
N SER A 257 15.74 -15.07 -9.80
CA SER A 257 15.87 -13.68 -10.15
C SER A 257 17.06 -13.00 -9.44
N ARG A 258 17.72 -12.12 -10.19
CA ARG A 258 18.75 -11.23 -9.67
C ARG A 258 18.20 -10.22 -8.65
N ALA A 259 17.03 -9.68 -8.91
CA ALA A 259 16.53 -8.50 -8.24
C ALA A 259 15.20 -8.68 -7.52
N PHE A 260 14.37 -9.67 -7.86
CA PHE A 260 13.15 -9.96 -7.13
C PHE A 260 13.46 -10.64 -5.80
N MET A 261 13.03 -10.00 -4.72
CA MET A 261 13.40 -10.43 -3.36
C MET A 261 12.53 -11.60 -2.90
N PRO A 262 13.07 -12.54 -2.09
CA PRO A 262 12.32 -13.65 -1.49
C PRO A 262 11.35 -13.15 -0.42
N HIS A 263 10.33 -12.44 -0.86
CA HIS A 263 9.31 -11.82 -0.04
C HIS A 263 7.99 -11.81 -0.81
N PHE A 264 6.98 -12.45 -0.26
CA PHE A 264 5.63 -12.51 -0.82
C PHE A 264 4.62 -11.97 0.20
N HIS A 265 3.63 -11.25 -0.31
CA HIS A 265 2.47 -10.82 0.44
C HIS A 265 1.23 -11.37 -0.27
N ILE A 266 0.55 -12.32 0.37
CA ILE A 266 -0.51 -13.12 -0.26
C ILE A 266 -1.78 -13.01 0.59
N PRO A 267 -2.87 -12.39 0.12
CA PRO A 267 -4.10 -12.24 0.87
C PRO A 267 -4.87 -13.55 0.94
N LEU A 268 -4.86 -14.21 2.10
CA LEU A 268 -5.71 -15.39 2.36
C LEU A 268 -7.15 -15.00 2.67
N GLN A 269 -7.35 -13.91 3.37
CA GLN A 269 -8.61 -13.40 3.92
C GLN A 269 -9.24 -14.34 4.96
N SER A 270 -9.43 -15.63 4.68
CA SER A 270 -9.90 -16.65 5.62
C SER A 270 -9.29 -18.01 5.30
N GLY A 271 -8.97 -18.78 6.32
CA GLY A 271 -8.57 -20.18 6.18
C GLY A 271 -9.73 -21.18 6.21
N SER A 272 -10.98 -20.72 6.06
CA SER A 272 -12.18 -21.55 5.92
C SER A 272 -12.76 -21.42 4.51
N ASP A 273 -12.91 -22.53 3.79
CA ASP A 273 -13.49 -22.52 2.44
C ASP A 273 -14.93 -22.02 2.43
N GLU A 274 -15.70 -22.25 3.51
CA GLU A 274 -17.07 -21.74 3.63
C GLU A 274 -17.07 -20.19 3.70
N VAL A 275 -16.12 -19.59 4.44
CA VAL A 275 -16.00 -18.15 4.51
C VAL A 275 -15.46 -17.57 3.19
N LEU A 276 -14.50 -18.22 2.54
CA LEU A 276 -13.98 -17.82 1.22
C LEU A 276 -15.09 -17.78 0.16
N LYS A 277 -15.98 -18.78 0.15
CA LYS A 277 -17.18 -18.78 -0.72
C LYS A 277 -18.10 -17.61 -0.43
N LEU A 278 -18.39 -17.32 0.86
CA LEU A 278 -19.20 -16.17 1.26
C LEU A 278 -18.56 -14.82 0.87
N MET A 279 -17.23 -14.76 0.84
CA MET A 279 -16.48 -13.60 0.38
C MET A 279 -16.40 -13.48 -1.15
N HIS A 280 -16.86 -14.45 -1.92
CA HIS A 280 -16.68 -14.59 -3.37
C HIS A 280 -15.20 -14.60 -3.77
N ARG A 281 -14.36 -15.35 -2.99
CA ARG A 281 -12.95 -15.56 -3.37
C ARG A 281 -12.86 -16.58 -4.50
N ARG A 282 -11.84 -16.41 -5.37
CA ARG A 282 -11.63 -17.25 -6.56
C ARG A 282 -10.65 -18.39 -6.32
N TYR A 283 -10.32 -18.67 -5.05
CA TYR A 283 -9.44 -19.74 -4.62
C TYR A 283 -9.98 -20.39 -3.35
N ASP A 284 -9.47 -21.58 -3.06
CA ASP A 284 -9.71 -22.35 -1.85
C ASP A 284 -8.43 -22.52 -1.02
N ARG A 285 -8.54 -23.20 0.11
CA ARG A 285 -7.42 -23.52 1.00
C ARG A 285 -6.34 -24.36 0.30
N ASN A 286 -6.72 -25.28 -0.58
CA ASN A 286 -5.77 -26.16 -1.25
C ASN A 286 -4.87 -25.39 -2.20
N LEU A 287 -5.45 -24.51 -3.02
CA LEU A 287 -4.67 -23.64 -3.90
C LEU A 287 -3.73 -22.74 -3.09
N PHE A 288 -4.24 -22.13 -2.01
CA PHE A 288 -3.41 -21.28 -1.15
C PHE A 288 -2.23 -22.07 -0.55
N ALA A 289 -2.50 -23.22 0.06
CA ALA A 289 -1.47 -24.08 0.64
C ALA A 289 -0.43 -24.52 -0.40
N HIS A 290 -0.88 -24.89 -1.63
CA HIS A 290 0.01 -25.23 -2.75
C HIS A 290 1.02 -24.10 -2.99
N LYS A 291 0.55 -22.84 -3.12
CA LYS A 291 1.44 -21.69 -3.36
C LYS A 291 2.43 -21.46 -2.23
N ILE A 292 1.97 -21.56 -0.97
CA ILE A 292 2.85 -21.41 0.20
C ILE A 292 3.95 -22.48 0.21
N HIS A 293 3.57 -23.76 -0.01
CA HIS A 293 4.52 -24.85 -0.02
C HIS A 293 5.49 -24.78 -1.20
N LEU A 294 5.02 -24.37 -2.38
CA LEU A 294 5.88 -24.18 -3.54
C LEU A 294 6.92 -23.08 -3.30
N ILE A 295 6.48 -21.90 -2.76
CA ILE A 295 7.41 -20.82 -2.41
C ILE A 295 8.47 -21.33 -1.43
N LYS A 296 8.07 -22.04 -0.37
CA LYS A 296 9.01 -22.55 0.63
C LYS A 296 9.91 -23.67 0.11
N LYS A 297 9.45 -24.43 -0.89
CA LYS A 297 10.25 -25.47 -1.56
C LYS A 297 11.38 -24.86 -2.37
N VAL A 298 11.12 -23.78 -3.14
CA VAL A 298 12.12 -23.19 -4.04
C VAL A 298 12.90 -22.03 -3.39
N MET A 299 12.34 -21.39 -2.36
CA MET A 299 12.93 -20.30 -1.57
C MET A 299 12.65 -20.53 -0.08
N PRO A 300 13.39 -21.43 0.61
CA PRO A 300 13.12 -21.76 2.03
C PRO A 300 13.17 -20.55 2.97
N GLU A 301 14.05 -19.59 2.67
CA GLU A 301 14.25 -18.35 3.41
C GLU A 301 13.23 -17.26 3.10
N ALA A 302 12.28 -17.47 2.17
CA ALA A 302 11.32 -16.46 1.79
C ALA A 302 10.41 -16.03 2.96
N PHE A 303 10.25 -14.73 3.10
CA PHE A 303 9.24 -14.15 3.99
C PHE A 303 7.87 -14.23 3.32
N ILE A 304 6.88 -14.77 4.01
CA ILE A 304 5.51 -14.84 3.51
C ILE A 304 4.58 -14.12 4.49
N GLY A 305 4.14 -12.91 4.11
CA GLY A 305 3.10 -12.16 4.81
C GLY A 305 1.72 -12.52 4.28
N VAL A 306 0.73 -12.64 5.17
CA VAL A 306 -0.62 -13.09 4.85
C VAL A 306 -1.65 -12.14 5.44
N ASP A 307 -2.58 -11.64 4.61
CA ASP A 307 -3.72 -10.87 5.10
C ASP A 307 -4.84 -11.82 5.57
N VAL A 308 -5.37 -11.56 6.76
CA VAL A 308 -6.48 -12.32 7.34
C VAL A 308 -7.53 -11.37 7.87
N MET A 309 -8.78 -11.56 7.46
CA MET A 309 -9.92 -10.77 7.92
C MET A 309 -10.71 -11.57 8.96
N VAL A 310 -11.03 -10.95 10.08
CA VAL A 310 -11.68 -11.58 11.23
C VAL A 310 -13.06 -10.99 11.47
N GLY A 311 -14.03 -11.84 11.74
CA GLY A 311 -15.36 -11.41 12.10
C GLY A 311 -16.21 -11.01 10.93
N CYS A 312 -15.97 -11.58 9.76
CA CYS A 312 -16.81 -11.41 8.58
C CYS A 312 -18.22 -11.93 8.84
N ARG A 313 -19.19 -11.37 8.14
CA ARG A 313 -20.52 -11.94 8.17
C ARG A 313 -20.48 -13.37 7.65
N GLY A 314 -21.12 -14.28 8.39
CA GLY A 314 -21.12 -15.72 8.11
C GLY A 314 -19.96 -16.50 8.74
N GLU A 315 -18.97 -15.85 9.36
CA GLU A 315 -17.87 -16.51 10.06
C GLU A 315 -18.34 -17.10 11.39
N ARG A 316 -18.85 -18.32 11.36
CA ARG A 316 -19.26 -19.08 12.56
C ARG A 316 -18.04 -19.46 13.40
N PRO A 317 -18.23 -19.83 14.70
CA PRO A 317 -17.12 -20.25 15.56
C PRO A 317 -16.30 -21.40 14.96
N GLU A 318 -16.93 -22.42 14.40
CA GLU A 318 -16.29 -23.57 13.76
C GLU A 318 -15.44 -23.14 12.56
N TYR A 319 -15.90 -22.19 11.76
CA TYR A 319 -15.14 -21.67 10.60
C TYR A 319 -13.93 -20.86 11.02
N PHE A 320 -14.01 -20.14 12.15
CA PHE A 320 -12.85 -19.48 12.70
C PHE A 320 -11.80 -20.47 13.22
N GLU A 321 -12.21 -21.56 13.89
CA GLU A 321 -11.27 -22.61 14.33
C GLU A 321 -10.60 -23.28 13.13
N ASP A 322 -11.34 -23.59 12.07
CA ASP A 322 -10.78 -24.08 10.81
C ASP A 322 -9.73 -23.12 10.24
N CYS A 323 -10.05 -21.82 10.22
CA CYS A 323 -9.14 -20.77 9.76
C CYS A 323 -7.86 -20.72 10.60
N PHE A 324 -8.00 -20.74 11.93
CA PHE A 324 -6.86 -20.69 12.84
C PHE A 324 -5.95 -21.89 12.67
N ASN A 325 -6.51 -23.11 12.69
CA ASN A 325 -5.76 -24.35 12.55
C ASN A 325 -5.07 -24.46 11.18
N PHE A 326 -5.73 -24.03 10.12
CA PHE A 326 -5.14 -23.98 8.77
C PHE A 326 -3.94 -23.06 8.73
N ILE A 327 -4.06 -21.84 9.23
CA ILE A 327 -2.95 -20.86 9.23
C ILE A 327 -1.79 -21.35 10.11
N ASP A 328 -2.12 -21.96 11.26
CA ASP A 328 -1.09 -22.48 12.16
C ASP A 328 -0.26 -23.59 11.49
N SER A 329 -0.89 -24.45 10.71
CA SER A 329 -0.22 -25.54 9.99
C SER A 329 0.69 -25.07 8.84
N LEU A 330 0.55 -23.84 8.35
CA LEU A 330 1.31 -23.34 7.21
C LEU A 330 2.62 -22.65 7.59
N PRO A 331 3.69 -22.79 6.80
CA PRO A 331 4.97 -22.13 7.02
C PRO A 331 4.97 -20.67 6.59
N VAL A 332 3.93 -19.92 6.98
CA VAL A 332 3.84 -18.47 6.78
C VAL A 332 4.63 -17.73 7.86
N THR A 333 5.06 -16.51 7.59
CA THR A 333 5.94 -15.75 8.49
C THR A 333 5.18 -14.76 9.35
N GLN A 334 4.24 -14.02 8.78
CA GLN A 334 3.54 -12.93 9.47
C GLN A 334 2.09 -12.85 9.00
N LEU A 335 1.20 -12.52 9.93
CA LEU A 335 -0.20 -12.24 9.61
C LEU A 335 -0.48 -10.74 9.75
N HIS A 336 -1.15 -10.18 8.77
CA HIS A 336 -1.79 -8.89 8.86
C HIS A 336 -3.28 -9.11 9.16
N VAL A 337 -3.65 -8.96 10.41
CA VAL A 337 -5.00 -9.27 10.89
C VAL A 337 -5.87 -8.04 10.87
N PHE A 338 -6.97 -8.09 10.13
CA PHE A 338 -7.94 -7.00 9.98
C PHE A 338 -9.29 -7.39 10.57
N PRO A 339 -9.82 -6.67 11.57
CA PRO A 339 -11.21 -6.84 11.97
C PRO A 339 -12.13 -6.34 10.84
N TYR A 340 -13.12 -7.17 10.47
CA TYR A 340 -14.10 -6.81 9.46
C TYR A 340 -14.87 -5.55 9.85
N SER A 341 -15.01 -4.64 8.92
CA SER A 341 -15.79 -3.41 9.01
C SER A 341 -16.93 -3.46 7.99
N GLU A 342 -18.17 -3.35 8.45
CA GLU A 342 -19.33 -3.27 7.56
C GLU A 342 -19.24 -2.02 6.68
N ARG A 343 -19.55 -2.17 5.39
CA ARG A 343 -19.54 -1.07 4.43
C ARG A 343 -20.88 -0.95 3.73
N PRO A 344 -21.49 0.24 3.69
CA PRO A 344 -22.69 0.48 2.91
C PRO A 344 -22.54 0.05 1.45
N GLY A 345 -23.57 -0.51 0.86
CA GLY A 345 -23.58 -0.92 -0.54
C GLY A 345 -22.86 -2.24 -0.84
N THR A 346 -22.25 -2.89 0.16
CA THR A 346 -21.58 -4.20 -0.04
C THR A 346 -22.57 -5.35 0.13
N SER A 347 -22.44 -6.38 -0.73
CA SER A 347 -23.34 -7.55 -0.70
C SER A 347 -23.16 -8.42 0.55
N ALA A 348 -22.04 -8.30 1.27
CA ALA A 348 -21.82 -8.99 2.55
C ALA A 348 -22.90 -8.63 3.60
N LEU A 349 -23.51 -7.46 3.52
CA LEU A 349 -24.56 -7.04 4.46
C LEU A 349 -25.82 -7.91 4.39
N ALA A 350 -26.05 -8.62 3.28
CA ALA A 350 -27.16 -9.57 3.11
C ALA A 350 -26.93 -10.88 3.89
N ILE A 351 -25.72 -11.19 4.30
CA ILE A 351 -25.40 -12.40 5.08
C ILE A 351 -25.90 -12.19 6.52
N LYS A 352 -26.81 -13.09 6.97
CA LYS A 352 -27.51 -12.93 8.25
C LYS A 352 -26.63 -13.06 9.48
N TYR A 353 -25.73 -14.06 9.50
CA TYR A 353 -24.89 -14.33 10.68
C TYR A 353 -23.88 -13.20 10.89
N LYS A 354 -23.92 -12.57 12.05
CA LYS A 354 -23.04 -11.48 12.44
C LYS A 354 -22.21 -11.87 13.66
N VAL A 355 -20.90 -11.69 13.56
CA VAL A 355 -19.96 -11.91 14.67
C VAL A 355 -20.04 -10.74 15.64
N THR A 356 -20.12 -11.02 16.95
CA THR A 356 -20.13 -9.95 17.97
C THR A 356 -18.78 -9.23 18.04
N ASP A 357 -18.77 -7.98 18.46
CA ASP A 357 -17.51 -7.24 18.62
C ASP A 357 -16.59 -7.84 19.67
N ARG A 358 -17.15 -8.51 20.69
CA ARG A 358 -16.40 -9.27 21.69
C ARG A 358 -15.65 -10.44 21.03
N ASP A 359 -16.35 -11.25 20.24
CA ASP A 359 -15.75 -12.41 19.57
C ASP A 359 -14.73 -11.95 18.51
N LYS A 360 -15.06 -10.89 17.78
CA LYS A 360 -14.15 -10.30 16.81
C LYS A 360 -12.82 -9.87 17.46
N LYS A 361 -12.87 -9.21 18.62
CA LYS A 361 -11.69 -8.85 19.41
C LYS A 361 -10.91 -10.06 19.89
N ALA A 362 -11.59 -11.08 20.41
CA ALA A 362 -10.95 -12.31 20.91
C ALA A 362 -10.25 -13.07 19.78
N ARG A 363 -10.90 -13.22 18.61
CA ARG A 363 -10.34 -13.86 17.42
C ARG A 363 -9.13 -13.08 16.89
N THR A 364 -9.23 -11.76 16.80
CA THR A 364 -8.13 -10.87 16.40
C THR A 364 -6.90 -11.07 17.30
N HIS A 365 -7.11 -11.10 18.62
CA HIS A 365 -6.01 -11.28 19.57
C HIS A 365 -5.32 -12.64 19.41
N ARG A 366 -6.08 -13.73 19.18
CA ARG A 366 -5.51 -15.06 18.94
C ARG A 366 -4.63 -15.10 17.69
N LEU A 367 -5.08 -14.52 16.58
CA LEU A 367 -4.30 -14.48 15.34
C LEU A 367 -3.09 -13.55 15.43
N LEU A 368 -3.18 -12.42 16.13
CA LEU A 368 -2.02 -11.56 16.38
C LEU A 368 -0.95 -12.29 17.20
N LYS A 369 -1.35 -13.03 18.25
CA LYS A 369 -0.41 -13.85 19.01
C LYS A 369 0.29 -14.89 18.13
N LEU A 370 -0.48 -15.60 17.28
CA LEU A 370 0.10 -16.56 16.32
C LEU A 370 1.06 -15.87 15.34
N SER A 371 0.72 -14.67 14.87
CA SER A 371 1.59 -13.86 14.00
C SER A 371 2.92 -13.53 14.67
N ASP A 372 2.88 -13.11 15.94
CA ASP A 372 4.09 -12.79 16.71
C ASP A 372 4.97 -14.03 16.91
N GLU A 373 4.38 -15.17 17.26
CA GLU A 373 5.08 -16.44 17.42
C GLU A 373 5.78 -16.87 16.12
N LYS A 374 5.07 -16.85 14.98
CA LYS A 374 5.62 -17.18 13.65
C LYS A 374 6.71 -16.21 13.21
N THR A 375 6.51 -14.89 13.42
CA THR A 375 7.50 -13.87 13.07
C THR A 375 8.78 -14.02 13.90
N GLN A 376 8.65 -14.25 15.21
CA GLN A 376 9.80 -14.45 16.09
C GLN A 376 10.54 -15.73 15.75
N ALA A 377 9.84 -16.83 15.44
CA ALA A 377 10.46 -18.08 15.01
C ALA A 377 11.25 -17.89 13.70
N PHE A 378 10.68 -17.17 12.72
CA PHE A 378 11.36 -16.85 11.48
C PHE A 378 12.62 -16.00 11.72
N TYR A 379 12.53 -14.97 12.54
CA TYR A 379 13.68 -14.12 12.86
C TYR A 379 14.77 -14.91 13.60
N ALA A 380 14.39 -15.71 14.60
CA ALA A 380 15.32 -16.51 15.39
C ALA A 380 16.14 -17.48 14.52
N ALA A 381 15.54 -18.07 13.49
CA ALA A 381 16.21 -18.97 12.56
C ALA A 381 17.32 -18.29 11.71
N HIS A 382 17.36 -16.97 11.68
CA HIS A 382 18.33 -16.21 10.90
C HIS A 382 19.42 -15.52 11.77
N ILE A 383 19.35 -15.64 13.09
CA ILE A 383 20.39 -15.08 13.99
C ILE A 383 21.76 -15.70 13.67
N GLY A 384 22.79 -14.88 13.61
CA GLY A 384 24.15 -15.25 13.26
C GLY A 384 24.46 -15.25 11.77
N GLN A 385 23.44 -15.18 10.89
CA GLN A 385 23.65 -15.15 9.46
C GLN A 385 24.17 -13.78 8.97
N GLU A 386 25.03 -13.81 7.98
CA GLU A 386 25.47 -12.62 7.26
C GLU A 386 24.54 -12.34 6.08
N THR A 387 24.13 -11.09 5.95
CA THR A 387 23.19 -10.68 4.90
C THR A 387 23.39 -9.22 4.53
N GLU A 388 22.76 -8.81 3.44
CA GLU A 388 22.71 -7.43 2.98
C GLU A 388 21.43 -6.75 3.44
N VAL A 389 21.55 -5.55 4.00
CA VAL A 389 20.46 -4.73 4.50
C VAL A 389 20.42 -3.41 3.75
N LEU A 390 19.24 -3.02 3.28
CA LEU A 390 18.97 -1.66 2.84
C LEU A 390 18.53 -0.84 4.06
N PHE A 391 19.38 0.09 4.50
CA PHE A 391 19.03 0.97 5.60
C PHE A 391 18.14 2.12 5.15
N GLU A 392 17.19 2.48 6.01
CA GLU A 392 16.23 3.56 5.78
C GLU A 392 16.61 4.78 6.59
N LYS A 393 16.16 5.97 6.14
CA LYS A 393 16.43 7.25 6.77
C LYS A 393 16.10 7.22 8.27
N ALA A 394 17.06 7.56 9.10
CA ALA A 394 16.89 7.69 10.55
C ALA A 394 16.68 9.14 10.97
N THR A 395 15.91 9.34 12.04
CA THR A 395 15.90 10.60 12.76
C THR A 395 17.17 10.72 13.61
N VAL A 396 17.78 11.89 13.64
CA VAL A 396 18.98 12.15 14.45
C VAL A 396 18.75 11.71 15.91
N GLY A 397 19.70 10.95 16.46
CA GLY A 397 19.62 10.42 17.84
C GLY A 397 18.68 9.24 18.03
N LYS A 398 18.08 8.71 16.96
CA LYS A 398 17.25 7.50 16.98
C LYS A 398 17.97 6.31 16.35
N ALA A 399 17.53 5.10 16.70
CA ALA A 399 17.99 3.90 16.03
C ALA A 399 17.65 3.96 14.54
N MET A 400 18.53 3.42 13.71
CA MET A 400 18.33 3.29 12.27
C MET A 400 17.82 1.90 11.96
N HIS A 401 16.84 1.81 11.08
CA HIS A 401 16.26 0.54 10.68
C HIS A 401 16.55 0.25 9.21
N GLY A 402 16.49 -1.01 8.86
CA GLY A 402 16.58 -1.45 7.47
C GLY A 402 15.94 -2.81 7.29
N PHE A 403 15.96 -3.31 6.05
CA PHE A 403 15.39 -4.61 5.71
C PHE A 403 16.39 -5.45 4.95
N THR A 404 16.45 -6.73 5.31
CA THR A 404 17.19 -7.76 4.57
C THR A 404 16.50 -8.06 3.24
N ARG A 405 17.13 -8.91 2.42
CA ARG A 405 16.52 -9.42 1.17
C ARG A 405 15.19 -10.11 1.44
N ASN A 406 15.12 -10.95 2.44
CA ASN A 406 13.92 -11.69 2.89
C ASN A 406 13.10 -10.95 3.96
N TYR A 407 13.13 -9.63 3.95
CA TYR A 407 12.26 -8.72 4.70
C TYR A 407 12.38 -8.79 6.24
N ILE A 408 13.44 -9.35 6.79
CA ILE A 408 13.73 -9.24 8.23
C ILE A 408 14.05 -7.78 8.52
N ARG A 409 13.33 -7.21 9.48
CA ARG A 409 13.64 -5.88 9.98
C ARG A 409 14.87 -5.95 10.88
N VAL A 410 15.83 -5.07 10.64
CA VAL A 410 17.02 -4.92 11.48
C VAL A 410 17.11 -3.55 12.07
N GLU A 411 17.78 -3.46 13.22
CA GLU A 411 18.00 -2.24 13.97
C GLU A 411 19.50 -2.03 14.19
N LEU A 412 19.96 -0.84 13.80
CA LEU A 412 21.29 -0.33 14.16
C LEU A 412 21.11 0.68 15.29
N PRO A 413 21.81 0.52 16.42
CA PRO A 413 21.61 1.38 17.58
C PRO A 413 22.02 2.85 17.27
N PRO A 414 21.49 3.84 18.00
CA PRO A 414 21.70 5.27 17.70
C PRO A 414 23.17 5.68 17.61
N GLN A 415 24.05 5.03 18.39
CA GLN A 415 25.50 5.32 18.43
C GLN A 415 26.21 4.96 17.12
N LEU A 416 25.67 3.97 16.39
CA LEU A 416 26.20 3.49 15.11
C LEU A 416 25.43 4.03 13.89
N ALA A 417 24.26 4.63 14.11
CA ALA A 417 23.45 5.21 13.04
C ALA A 417 24.17 6.42 12.40
N ARG A 418 24.24 6.43 11.07
CA ARG A 418 24.84 7.51 10.28
C ARG A 418 23.90 7.91 9.15
N ALA A 419 23.78 9.21 8.89
CA ALA A 419 22.93 9.73 7.81
C ALA A 419 23.36 9.19 6.42
N GLU A 420 24.64 8.94 6.25
CA GLU A 420 25.23 8.40 5.01
C GLU A 420 24.83 6.95 4.71
N TYR A 421 24.26 6.24 5.68
CA TYR A 421 23.75 4.88 5.49
C TYR A 421 22.35 4.84 4.88
N ASP A 422 21.62 5.98 4.86
CA ASP A 422 20.32 6.05 4.19
C ASP A 422 20.45 5.66 2.71
N ASN A 423 19.56 4.77 2.27
CA ASN A 423 19.53 4.24 0.92
C ASN A 423 20.82 3.48 0.51
N ARG A 424 21.58 2.97 1.48
CA ARG A 424 22.74 2.11 1.20
C ARG A 424 22.47 0.66 1.54
N LEU A 425 22.97 -0.20 0.67
CA LEU A 425 23.03 -1.64 0.89
C LEU A 425 24.34 -1.94 1.63
N MET A 426 24.22 -2.49 2.84
CA MET A 426 25.36 -2.76 3.70
C MET A 426 25.32 -4.21 4.19
N ARG A 427 26.49 -4.86 4.26
CA ARG A 427 26.60 -6.19 4.84
C ARG A 427 26.57 -6.10 6.35
N VAL A 428 25.78 -6.98 6.95
CA VAL A 428 25.63 -7.09 8.40
C VAL A 428 25.59 -8.57 8.82
N ARG A 429 25.98 -8.84 10.06
CA ARG A 429 25.62 -10.06 10.78
C ARG A 429 24.37 -9.79 11.59
N LEU A 430 23.40 -10.69 11.52
CA LEU A 430 22.17 -10.62 12.28
C LEU A 430 22.42 -11.05 13.72
N GLY A 431 22.32 -10.12 14.67
CA GLY A 431 22.41 -10.39 16.09
C GLY A 431 21.08 -10.83 16.70
N GLY A 432 21.01 -10.86 18.03
CA GLY A 432 19.77 -11.15 18.76
C GLY A 432 18.68 -10.10 18.57
N PHE A 433 17.51 -10.37 19.13
CA PHE A 433 16.39 -9.44 19.10
C PHE A 433 16.73 -8.09 19.75
N ASN A 434 16.14 -7.00 19.25
CA ASN A 434 16.07 -5.73 19.95
C ASN A 434 15.13 -5.81 21.18
N PHE A 435 15.00 -4.71 21.91
CA PHE A 435 14.28 -4.71 23.20
C PHE A 435 12.80 -5.13 23.10
N ASP A 436 12.09 -4.64 22.09
CA ASP A 436 10.66 -4.93 21.88
C ASP A 436 10.40 -6.14 20.96
N LYS A 437 11.45 -6.86 20.57
CA LYS A 437 11.44 -8.00 19.65
C LYS A 437 10.86 -7.69 18.26
N SER A 438 10.81 -6.44 17.87
CA SER A 438 10.31 -6.01 16.55
C SER A 438 11.35 -6.08 15.44
N ALA A 439 12.63 -6.28 15.78
CA ALA A 439 13.75 -6.33 14.86
C ALA A 439 14.90 -7.18 15.41
N LEU A 440 15.81 -7.61 14.54
CA LEU A 440 17.12 -8.13 14.93
C LEU A 440 18.14 -6.98 14.97
N LYS A 441 19.12 -7.06 15.87
CA LYS A 441 20.24 -6.12 15.92
C LYS A 441 21.15 -6.35 14.71
N ALA A 442 21.67 -5.27 14.13
CA ALA A 442 22.64 -5.32 13.05
C ALA A 442 24.06 -5.10 13.59
N GLU A 443 24.97 -6.01 13.25
CA GLU A 443 26.42 -5.84 13.44
C GLU A 443 27.04 -5.58 12.08
N LEU A 444 27.62 -4.39 11.87
CA LEU A 444 28.29 -4.03 10.61
C LEU A 444 29.55 -4.87 10.40
N ILE A 445 29.76 -5.37 9.17
CA ILE A 445 30.91 -6.20 8.77
C ILE A 445 31.56 -5.69 7.48
#